data_a6601af350caa84b4203163074c84d88
#
_entry.id   a6601af350caa84b4203163074c84d88
#
_cell.length_a   1.000
_cell.length_b   1.000
_cell.length_c   1.000
_cell.angle_alpha   90.00
_cell.angle_beta   90.00
_cell.angle_gamma   90.00
#
_symmetry.space_group_name_H-M   'P 1'
#
loop_
_entity.id
_entity.type
_entity.pdbx_description
1 polymer ?
#
loop_
_entity_poly.entity_id
_entity_poly.type
_entity_poly.pdbx_seq_one_letter_code
_entity_poly.pdbx_strand_id
1 'polypeptide(L)'
;MAELDPVIHAQARLRIMSTVAALGADASVSFPRLQQLLGMTAGNLSTHLRKLEDADYVTVTKTHNDRTPATYIELSPTGRRAFEDYMTALRALLGEGT
;
A
#
# COMPACT_ATOMS: atom_id res chain seq x y z
N MET A 1 5.56 -22.29 10.20
CA MET A 1 5.10 -21.05 10.84
C MET A 1 5.11 -19.93 9.81
N ALA A 2 4.01 -19.21 9.68
CA ALA A 2 3.95 -18.11 8.73
C ALA A 2 4.73 -16.92 9.24
N GLU A 3 5.58 -16.37 8.40
CA GLU A 3 6.32 -15.16 8.71
C GLU A 3 5.57 -13.93 8.17
N LEU A 4 5.67 -12.82 8.87
CA LEU A 4 5.12 -11.57 8.39
C LEU A 4 6.03 -11.00 7.31
N ASP A 5 5.43 -10.60 6.19
CA ASP A 5 6.17 -10.02 5.07
C ASP A 5 6.94 -8.78 5.54
N PRO A 6 8.27 -8.77 5.45
CA PRO A 6 9.06 -7.64 5.98
C PRO A 6 8.83 -6.33 5.22
N VAL A 7 8.39 -6.39 3.97
CA VAL A 7 8.08 -5.18 3.21
C VAL A 7 6.81 -4.55 3.76
N ILE A 8 5.79 -5.35 4.07
CA ILE A 8 4.53 -4.86 4.63
C ILE A 8 4.64 -4.62 6.13
N HIS A 9 5.45 -5.42 6.83
CA HIS A 9 5.58 -5.37 8.28
C HIS A 9 6.42 -4.17 8.75
N ALA A 10 6.01 -3.00 8.35
CA ALA A 10 6.53 -1.72 8.81
C ALA A 10 5.31 -0.81 8.92
N GLN A 11 5.16 -0.14 10.04
CA GLN A 11 3.93 0.60 10.36
C GLN A 11 3.47 1.49 9.21
N ALA A 12 4.37 2.26 8.64
CA ALA A 12 4.01 3.17 7.55
C ALA A 12 3.52 2.41 6.31
N ARG A 13 4.23 1.36 5.91
CA ARG A 13 3.87 0.59 4.72
C ARG A 13 2.60 -0.22 4.93
N LEU A 14 2.40 -0.76 6.13
CA LEU A 14 1.15 -1.45 6.47
C LEU A 14 -0.04 -0.50 6.37
N ARG A 15 0.11 0.73 6.85
CA ARG A 15 -0.94 1.75 6.75
C ARG A 15 -1.25 2.10 5.30
N ILE A 16 -0.22 2.22 4.47
CA ILE A 16 -0.41 2.48 3.04
C ILE A 16 -1.19 1.34 2.39
N MET A 17 -0.73 0.11 2.59
CA MET A 17 -1.36 -1.08 2.00
C MET A 17 -2.81 -1.21 2.43
N SER A 18 -3.09 -1.06 3.73
CA SER A 18 -4.46 -1.22 4.22
C SER A 18 -5.38 -0.10 3.73
N THR A 19 -4.88 1.13 3.63
CA THR A 19 -5.68 2.25 3.13
C THR A 19 -6.03 2.06 1.66
N VAL A 20 -5.06 1.69 0.84
CA VAL A 20 -5.32 1.47 -0.59
C VAL A 20 -6.20 0.24 -0.80
N ALA A 21 -5.97 -0.83 -0.04
CA ALA A 21 -6.80 -2.04 -0.12
C ALA A 21 -8.27 -1.74 0.20
N ALA A 22 -8.52 -0.86 1.16
CA ALA A 22 -9.88 -0.52 1.57
C ALA A 22 -10.66 0.24 0.50
N LEU A 23 -9.98 0.83 -0.48
CA LEU A 23 -10.63 1.58 -1.56
C LEU A 23 -11.27 0.66 -2.62
N GLY A 24 -10.91 -0.61 -2.64
CA GLY A 24 -11.47 -1.58 -3.57
C GLY A 24 -10.44 -2.14 -4.56
N ALA A 25 -10.85 -3.20 -5.28
CA ALA A 25 -9.93 -4.01 -6.08
C ALA A 25 -9.24 -3.22 -7.21
N ASP A 26 -9.96 -2.35 -7.89
CA ASP A 26 -9.42 -1.62 -9.04
C ASP A 26 -9.32 -0.12 -8.76
N ALA A 27 -9.39 0.26 -7.49
CA ALA A 27 -9.37 1.67 -7.12
C ALA A 27 -7.95 2.22 -7.12
N SER A 28 -7.82 3.45 -7.61
CA SER A 28 -6.59 4.20 -7.50
C SER A 28 -6.85 5.46 -6.68
N VAL A 29 -5.81 5.96 -6.05
CA VAL A 29 -5.89 7.17 -5.23
C VAL A 29 -4.76 8.11 -5.63
N SER A 30 -5.05 9.41 -5.67
CA SER A 30 -4.02 10.39 -5.97
C SER A 30 -3.02 10.49 -4.81
N PHE A 31 -1.79 10.85 -5.14
CA PHE A 31 -0.74 11.03 -4.13
C PHE A 31 -1.15 12.03 -3.05
N PRO A 32 -1.67 13.24 -3.39
CA PRO A 32 -2.08 14.18 -2.36
C PRO A 32 -3.21 13.64 -1.47
N ARG A 33 -4.16 12.90 -2.05
CA ARG A 33 -5.25 12.33 -1.28
C ARG A 33 -4.75 11.25 -0.32
N LEU A 34 -3.86 10.39 -0.79
CA LEU A 34 -3.26 9.35 0.04
C LEU A 34 -2.45 9.98 1.18
N GLN A 35 -1.66 11.00 0.86
CA GLN A 35 -0.90 11.76 1.84
C GLN A 35 -1.82 12.32 2.94
N GLN A 36 -2.95 12.89 2.53
CA GLN A 36 -3.93 13.46 3.44
C GLN A 36 -4.57 12.40 4.33
N LEU A 37 -4.96 11.26 3.74
CA LEU A 37 -5.58 10.15 4.48
C LEU A 37 -4.63 9.56 5.52
N LEU A 38 -3.34 9.53 5.22
CA LEU A 38 -2.34 8.92 6.09
C LEU A 38 -1.71 9.93 7.07
N GLY A 39 -1.84 11.22 6.81
CA GLY A 39 -1.19 12.24 7.62
C GLY A 39 0.33 12.19 7.53
N MET A 40 0.87 11.77 6.39
CA MET A 40 2.31 11.66 6.17
C MET A 40 2.86 12.85 5.41
N THR A 41 4.14 13.14 5.58
CA THR A 41 4.83 14.09 4.72
C THR A 41 4.99 13.48 3.33
N ALA A 42 5.11 14.33 2.31
CA ALA A 42 5.32 13.87 0.94
C ALA A 42 6.58 13.02 0.81
N GLY A 43 7.67 13.45 1.50
CA GLY A 43 8.94 12.71 1.45
C GLY A 43 8.83 11.32 2.07
N ASN A 44 8.17 11.19 3.21
CA ASN A 44 7.97 9.90 3.87
C ASN A 44 7.11 8.99 3.01
N LEU A 45 6.02 9.52 2.46
CA LEU A 45 5.14 8.74 1.60
C LEU A 45 5.89 8.25 0.35
N SER A 46 6.64 9.13 -0.31
CA SER A 46 7.43 8.77 -1.48
C SER A 46 8.43 7.66 -1.18
N THR A 47 9.11 7.75 -0.04
CA THR A 47 10.12 6.74 0.33
C THR A 47 9.48 5.37 0.52
N HIS A 48 8.35 5.31 1.22
CA HIS A 48 7.68 4.03 1.47
C HIS A 48 6.98 3.49 0.22
N LEU A 49 6.42 4.37 -0.60
CA LEU A 49 5.83 3.93 -1.88
C LEU A 49 6.88 3.31 -2.80
N ARG A 50 8.10 3.87 -2.82
CA ARG A 50 9.18 3.29 -3.63
C ARG A 50 9.50 1.87 -3.19
N LYS A 51 9.55 1.61 -1.88
CA LYS A 51 9.81 0.27 -1.36
C LYS A 51 8.69 -0.70 -1.75
N LEU A 52 7.45 -0.25 -1.70
CA LEU A 52 6.31 -1.07 -2.11
C LEU A 52 6.29 -1.29 -3.63
N GLU A 53 6.66 -0.29 -4.39
CA GLU A 53 6.76 -0.41 -5.86
C GLU A 53 7.87 -1.36 -6.26
N ASP A 54 9.02 -1.28 -5.59
CA ASP A 54 10.15 -2.17 -5.86
C ASP A 54 9.81 -3.64 -5.56
N ALA A 55 8.92 -3.87 -4.61
CA ALA A 55 8.42 -5.21 -4.30
C ALA A 55 7.25 -5.64 -5.22
N ASP A 56 6.86 -4.78 -6.16
CA ASP A 56 5.73 -5.00 -7.07
C ASP A 56 4.39 -5.08 -6.34
N TYR A 57 4.26 -4.40 -5.22
CA TYR A 57 3.02 -4.42 -4.42
C TYR A 57 2.07 -3.28 -4.76
N VAL A 58 2.60 -2.18 -5.27
CA VAL A 58 1.79 -1.05 -5.74
C VAL A 58 2.23 -0.65 -7.13
N THR A 59 1.28 -0.10 -7.90
CA THR A 59 1.56 0.52 -9.18
C THR A 59 1.43 2.02 -8.99
N VAL A 60 2.48 2.74 -9.37
CA VAL A 60 2.49 4.21 -9.29
C VAL A 60 2.45 4.73 -10.72
N THR A 61 1.38 5.41 -11.05
CA THR A 61 1.17 5.94 -12.41
C THR A 61 1.28 7.45 -12.38
N LYS A 62 2.20 7.98 -13.19
CA LYS A 62 2.37 9.42 -13.35
C LYS A 62 1.74 9.85 -14.67
N THR A 63 0.91 10.86 -14.60
CA THR A 63 0.19 11.38 -15.77
C THR A 63 0.06 12.89 -15.68
N HIS A 64 -0.59 13.49 -16.66
CA HIS A 64 -0.85 14.92 -16.69
C HIS A 64 -2.33 15.16 -16.93
N ASN A 65 -2.94 15.97 -16.06
CA ASN A 65 -4.31 16.45 -16.22
C ASN A 65 -4.21 17.93 -16.57
N ASP A 66 -4.54 18.30 -17.81
CA ASP A 66 -4.50 19.70 -18.25
C ASP A 66 -3.17 20.39 -17.91
N ARG A 67 -2.04 19.75 -18.25
CA ARG A 67 -0.67 20.22 -18.00
C ARG A 67 -0.25 20.14 -16.53
N THR A 68 -1.12 19.69 -15.65
CA THR A 68 -0.78 19.50 -14.24
C THR A 68 -0.32 18.07 -14.02
N PRO A 69 0.89 17.85 -13.49
CA PRO A 69 1.33 16.49 -13.16
C PRO A 69 0.42 15.89 -12.10
N ALA A 70 0.10 14.62 -12.27
CA ALA A 70 -0.70 13.88 -11.30
C ALA A 70 -0.10 12.50 -11.11
N THR A 71 -0.11 12.01 -9.87
CA THR A 71 0.40 10.68 -9.52
C THR A 71 -0.71 9.91 -8.83
N TYR A 72 -0.92 8.68 -9.28
CA TYR A 72 -1.96 7.80 -8.75
C TYR A 72 -1.35 6.50 -8.28
N ILE A 73 -1.88 5.97 -7.19
CA ILE A 73 -1.39 4.74 -6.56
C ILE A 73 -2.54 3.74 -6.50
N GLU A 74 -2.23 2.48 -6.86
CA GLU A 74 -3.16 1.38 -6.69
C GLU A 74 -2.39 0.13 -6.26
N LEU A 75 -3.10 -0.82 -5.63
CA LEU A 75 -2.49 -2.11 -5.36
C LEU A 75 -2.38 -2.89 -6.65
N SER A 76 -1.22 -3.51 -6.87
CA SER A 76 -1.08 -4.50 -7.92
C SER A 76 -1.79 -5.80 -7.50
N PRO A 77 -2.07 -6.72 -8.44
CA PRO A 77 -2.57 -8.05 -8.05
C PRO A 77 -1.63 -8.77 -7.08
N THR A 78 -0.32 -8.63 -7.29
CA THR A 78 0.70 -9.19 -6.39
C THR A 78 0.59 -8.56 -5.01
N GLY A 79 0.43 -7.24 -4.94
CA GLY A 79 0.29 -6.52 -3.67
C GLY A 79 -0.97 -6.90 -2.92
N ARG A 80 -2.08 -7.08 -3.63
CA ARG A 80 -3.34 -7.51 -3.01
C ARG A 80 -3.19 -8.89 -2.38
N ARG A 81 -2.59 -9.82 -3.10
CA ARG A 81 -2.34 -11.16 -2.57
C ARG A 81 -1.39 -11.12 -1.38
N ALA A 82 -0.32 -10.34 -1.48
CA ALA A 82 0.64 -10.21 -0.38
C ALA A 82 -0.01 -9.63 0.86
N PHE A 83 -0.91 -8.66 0.69
CA PHE A 83 -1.62 -8.07 1.82
C PHE A 83 -2.60 -9.06 2.46
N GLU A 84 -3.30 -9.84 1.66
CA GLU A 84 -4.20 -10.88 2.17
C GLU A 84 -3.41 -11.94 2.95
N ASP A 85 -2.28 -12.38 2.42
CA ASP A 85 -1.40 -13.33 3.11
C ASP A 85 -0.85 -12.75 4.40
N TYR A 86 -0.47 -11.47 4.38
CA TYR A 86 0.00 -10.79 5.58
C TYR A 86 -1.08 -10.76 6.66
N MET A 87 -2.31 -10.42 6.29
CA MET A 87 -3.42 -10.37 7.24
C MET A 87 -3.72 -11.76 7.83
N THR A 88 -3.66 -12.79 7.00
CA THR A 88 -3.84 -14.17 7.46
C THR A 88 -2.74 -14.56 8.46
N ALA A 89 -1.49 -14.25 8.14
CA ALA A 89 -0.36 -14.55 9.02
C ALA A 89 -0.45 -13.76 10.33
N LEU A 90 -0.87 -12.50 10.26
CA LEU A 90 -1.02 -11.67 11.43
C LEU A 90 -2.13 -12.20 12.35
N ARG A 91 -3.26 -12.60 11.81
CA ARG A 91 -4.35 -13.17 12.58
C ARG A 91 -3.92 -14.47 13.26
N ALA A 92 -3.18 -15.31 12.55
CA ALA A 92 -2.64 -16.55 13.12
C ALA A 92 -1.69 -16.26 14.27
N LEU A 93 -0.84 -15.24 14.09
CA LEU A 93 0.10 -14.83 15.15
C LEU A 93 -0.65 -14.33 16.39
N LEU A 94 -1.77 -13.64 16.20
CA LEU A 94 -2.58 -13.11 17.29
C LEU A 94 -3.52 -14.15 17.90
N GLY A 95 -3.51 -15.39 17.39
CA GLY A 95 -4.34 -16.47 17.89
C GLY A 95 -5.77 -16.47 17.35
N GLU A 96 -6.08 -15.66 16.37
CA GLU A 96 -7.39 -15.65 15.75
C GLU A 96 -7.50 -16.76 14.70
N GLY A 97 -8.70 -17.29 14.52
CA GLY A 97 -8.96 -18.26 13.46
C GLY A 97 -8.46 -19.68 13.74
N THR A 98 -8.09 -19.94 14.96
CA THR A 98 -7.68 -21.30 15.36
C THR A 98 -8.85 -22.14 15.77
#